data_6ea771be8330ec99c68073b1459509f5
#
_entry.id   6ea771be8330ec99c68073b1459509f5
#
_cell.length_a   1.000
_cell.length_b   1.000
_cell.length_c   1.000
_cell.angle_alpha   90.00
_cell.angle_beta   90.00
_cell.angle_gamma   90.00
#
_symmetry.space_group_name_H-M   'P 1'
#
loop_
_entity.id
_entity.type
_entity.pdbx_description
1 polymer ?
#
loop_
_entity_poly.entity_id
_entity_poly.type
_entity_poly.pdbx_seq_one_letter_code
_entity_poly.pdbx_strand_id
1 'polypeptide(L)'
;MPDKIIEKSPAKINLFLKIINRRDDGFHNIRTGITFIDLFDEITVQHHSKFQVIYTGNFAPKNNLFEDCIIDKLFTYIHEDKPKLLFTISKNFPYEAGLGSASSNVASVIKILENLEIIKKKNIFDYVDLGSDIPIFLNQKDALVRGRGDLIANVHFPKYYFLLIRPSFKCSTKKMYDSFQPSDFDYNTDFDLEEINDQDSGNDFEKILKKNEPEFLSIIDLFSV
;
A
#
# COMPACT_ATOMS: atom_id res chain seq x y z
N MET A 1 -10.69 -26.49 -8.65
CA MET A 1 -10.77 -25.01 -8.54
C MET A 1 -12.09 -24.58 -9.14
N PRO A 2 -12.87 -23.67 -8.53
CA PRO A 2 -14.05 -23.09 -9.18
C PRO A 2 -13.67 -22.43 -10.51
N ASP A 3 -14.61 -22.34 -11.45
CA ASP A 3 -14.33 -21.80 -12.79
C ASP A 3 -13.81 -20.36 -12.76
N LYS A 4 -14.18 -19.61 -11.72
CA LYS A 4 -13.80 -18.24 -11.52
C LYS A 4 -13.76 -17.90 -10.02
N ILE A 5 -12.68 -17.25 -9.58
CA ILE A 5 -12.56 -16.66 -8.23
C ILE A 5 -12.54 -15.15 -8.38
N ILE A 6 -13.25 -14.46 -7.48
CA ILE A 6 -13.25 -12.99 -7.41
C ILE A 6 -12.83 -12.59 -6.00
N GLU A 7 -11.86 -11.69 -5.90
CA GLU A 7 -11.32 -11.16 -4.64
C GLU A 7 -11.27 -9.63 -4.70
N LYS A 8 -11.63 -8.99 -3.59
CA LYS A 8 -11.50 -7.54 -3.42
C LYS A 8 -10.13 -7.19 -2.88
N SER A 9 -9.49 -6.24 -3.53
CA SER A 9 -8.18 -5.70 -3.17
C SER A 9 -8.36 -4.27 -2.66
N PRO A 10 -8.46 -4.05 -1.33
CA PRO A 10 -8.90 -2.78 -0.76
C PRO A 10 -7.84 -1.68 -0.86
N ALA A 11 -8.27 -0.43 -0.87
CA ALA A 11 -7.42 0.73 -0.63
C ALA A 11 -7.25 0.99 0.87
N LYS A 12 -6.11 1.58 1.26
CA LYS A 12 -5.83 2.06 2.63
C LYS A 12 -5.69 3.56 2.67
N ILE A 13 -5.88 4.13 3.84
CA ILE A 13 -5.53 5.51 4.16
C ILE A 13 -4.58 5.51 5.36
N ASN A 14 -3.56 6.35 5.30
CA ASN A 14 -2.77 6.73 6.46
C ASN A 14 -3.52 7.86 7.16
N LEU A 15 -4.07 7.61 8.35
CA LEU A 15 -4.73 8.63 9.18
C LEU A 15 -3.72 9.65 9.67
N PHE A 16 -2.50 9.21 9.92
CA PHE A 16 -1.32 10.02 10.13
C PHE A 16 -0.10 9.26 9.62
N LEU A 17 1.01 9.96 9.35
CA LEU A 17 2.30 9.38 8.97
C LEU A 17 3.42 10.24 9.55
N LYS A 18 4.22 9.64 10.41
CA LYS A 18 5.45 10.20 10.97
C LYS A 18 6.66 9.44 10.47
N ILE A 19 7.67 10.17 10.03
CA ILE A 19 8.96 9.60 9.61
C ILE A 19 9.96 9.87 10.71
N ILE A 20 10.32 8.83 11.43
CA ILE A 20 11.13 8.93 12.66
C ILE A 20 12.61 9.17 12.34
N ASN A 21 13.17 8.33 11.48
CA ASN A 21 14.55 8.44 11.03
C ASN A 21 14.80 7.62 9.77
N ARG A 22 15.99 7.80 9.18
CA ARG A 22 16.50 6.95 8.12
C ARG A 22 17.36 5.84 8.73
N ARG A 23 17.18 4.63 8.24
CA ARG A 23 17.89 3.41 8.66
C ARG A 23 19.16 3.21 7.81
N ASP A 24 20.09 2.40 8.31
CA ASP A 24 21.31 2.04 7.59
C ASP A 24 21.05 1.19 6.33
N ASP A 25 19.91 0.47 6.30
CA ASP A 25 19.46 -0.31 5.14
C ASP A 25 18.80 0.54 4.04
N GLY A 26 18.78 1.86 4.22
CA GLY A 26 18.23 2.84 3.27
C GLY A 26 16.71 3.05 3.37
N PHE A 27 16.00 2.25 4.16
CA PHE A 27 14.59 2.46 4.51
C PHE A 27 14.44 3.54 5.59
N HIS A 28 13.19 3.82 5.96
CA HIS A 28 12.87 4.74 7.05
C HIS A 28 12.11 4.00 8.14
N ASN A 29 12.39 4.35 9.40
CA ASN A 29 11.49 4.00 10.49
C ASN A 29 10.32 4.98 10.45
N ILE A 30 9.11 4.43 10.41
CA ILE A 30 7.87 5.19 10.38
C ILE A 30 6.98 4.83 11.56
N ARG A 31 6.02 5.71 11.81
CA ARG A 31 4.86 5.45 12.66
C ARG A 31 3.61 5.96 11.92
N THR A 32 2.63 5.10 11.72
CA THR A 32 1.43 5.46 10.97
C THR A 32 0.21 4.70 11.45
N GLY A 33 -0.94 5.38 11.54
CA GLY A 33 -2.24 4.74 11.69
C GLY A 33 -2.82 4.44 10.32
N ILE A 34 -3.18 3.18 10.07
CA ILE A 34 -3.73 2.74 8.79
C ILE A 34 -5.14 2.23 8.99
N THR A 35 -6.07 2.73 8.17
CA THR A 35 -7.43 2.22 8.04
C THR A 35 -7.73 1.85 6.59
N PHE A 36 -8.66 0.91 6.41
CA PHE A 36 -9.14 0.51 5.09
C PHE A 36 -10.45 1.22 4.76
N ILE A 37 -10.64 1.50 3.48
CA ILE A 37 -11.84 2.17 2.98
C ILE A 37 -12.59 1.28 2.00
N ASP A 38 -13.88 1.55 1.79
CA ASP A 38 -14.73 0.81 0.85
C ASP A 38 -14.48 1.27 -0.61
N LEU A 39 -13.21 1.26 -0.99
CA LEU A 39 -12.71 1.45 -2.34
C LEU A 39 -11.74 0.30 -2.63
N PHE A 40 -11.96 -0.45 -3.68
CA PHE A 40 -11.16 -1.65 -3.98
C PHE A 40 -11.01 -1.88 -5.48
N ASP A 41 -9.87 -2.46 -5.86
CA ASP A 41 -9.72 -3.14 -7.12
C ASP A 41 -10.36 -4.52 -7.03
N GLU A 42 -10.79 -5.08 -8.16
CA GLU A 42 -11.32 -6.43 -8.23
C GLU A 42 -10.33 -7.34 -8.97
N ILE A 43 -9.96 -8.44 -8.34
CA ILE A 43 -9.09 -9.46 -8.92
C ILE A 43 -9.93 -10.68 -9.28
N THR A 44 -9.97 -10.98 -10.56
CA THR A 44 -10.54 -12.23 -11.06
C THR A 44 -9.44 -13.21 -11.41
N VAL A 45 -9.60 -14.47 -10.98
CA VAL A 45 -8.66 -15.56 -11.30
C VAL A 45 -9.39 -16.70 -11.95
N GLN A 46 -8.82 -17.23 -13.04
CA GLN A 46 -9.33 -18.38 -13.76
C GLN A 46 -8.21 -19.23 -14.34
N HIS A 47 -8.51 -20.49 -14.69
CA HIS A 47 -7.56 -21.36 -15.39
C HIS A 47 -7.14 -20.74 -16.74
N HIS A 48 -5.86 -20.91 -17.05
CA HIS A 48 -5.29 -20.46 -18.32
C HIS A 48 -4.17 -21.41 -18.78
N SER A 49 -3.76 -21.32 -20.03
CA SER A 49 -2.66 -22.15 -20.58
C SER A 49 -1.28 -21.75 -20.05
N LYS A 50 -1.12 -20.51 -19.58
CA LYS A 50 0.11 -19.96 -19.01
C LYS A 50 -0.23 -18.95 -17.91
N PHE A 51 0.74 -18.57 -17.10
CA PHE A 51 0.64 -17.45 -16.19
C PHE A 51 0.46 -16.14 -16.97
N GLN A 52 -0.53 -15.35 -16.59
CA GLN A 52 -0.75 -14.04 -17.19
C GLN A 52 -1.43 -13.10 -16.19
N VAL A 53 -1.03 -11.83 -16.20
CA VAL A 53 -1.68 -10.75 -15.47
C VAL A 53 -2.14 -9.70 -16.48
N ILE A 54 -3.42 -9.34 -16.44
CA ILE A 54 -4.03 -8.31 -17.28
C ILE A 54 -4.70 -7.27 -16.39
N TYR A 55 -4.48 -6.00 -16.71
CA TYR A 55 -5.11 -4.89 -16.02
C TYR A 55 -6.23 -4.31 -16.88
N THR A 56 -7.37 -4.03 -16.26
CA THR A 56 -8.56 -3.44 -16.88
C THR A 56 -9.10 -2.30 -15.99
N GLY A 57 -10.14 -1.63 -16.41
CA GLY A 57 -10.78 -0.54 -15.64
C GLY A 57 -10.18 0.84 -15.91
N ASN A 58 -10.77 1.85 -15.26
CA ASN A 58 -10.49 3.27 -15.55
C ASN A 58 -9.05 3.70 -15.20
N PHE A 59 -8.38 2.99 -14.28
CA PHE A 59 -7.02 3.27 -13.84
C PHE A 59 -6.01 2.22 -14.29
N ALA A 60 -6.40 1.37 -15.25
CA ALA A 60 -5.46 0.42 -15.86
C ALA A 60 -4.31 1.17 -16.57
N PRO A 61 -3.09 0.59 -16.59
CA PRO A 61 -2.00 1.15 -17.38
C PRO A 61 -2.32 1.10 -18.88
N LYS A 62 -1.68 1.98 -19.63
CA LYS A 62 -1.69 1.89 -21.10
C LYS A 62 -1.19 0.49 -21.50
N ASN A 63 -1.79 -0.13 -22.50
CA ASN A 63 -1.49 -1.49 -22.94
C ASN A 63 -1.88 -2.61 -21.95
N ASN A 64 -2.60 -2.30 -20.87
CA ASN A 64 -3.09 -3.26 -19.87
C ASN A 64 -2.00 -4.09 -19.18
N LEU A 65 -0.76 -3.60 -19.16
CA LEU A 65 0.40 -4.25 -18.55
C LEU A 65 1.21 -3.23 -17.75
N PHE A 66 1.78 -3.65 -16.62
CA PHE A 66 2.85 -2.92 -15.94
C PHE A 66 4.19 -3.53 -16.32
N GLU A 67 5.17 -2.71 -16.73
CA GLU A 67 6.52 -3.14 -17.06
C GLU A 67 7.21 -3.83 -15.87
N ASP A 68 6.92 -3.36 -14.66
CA ASP A 68 7.51 -3.85 -13.42
C ASP A 68 6.42 -4.40 -12.49
N CYS A 69 5.76 -5.47 -12.93
CA CYS A 69 4.63 -6.06 -12.23
C CYS A 69 5.08 -6.75 -10.93
N ILE A 70 4.65 -6.25 -9.79
CA ILE A 70 4.97 -6.82 -8.47
C ILE A 70 4.44 -8.26 -8.31
N ILE A 71 3.36 -8.64 -9.02
CA ILE A 71 2.83 -10.00 -9.00
C ILE A 71 3.79 -10.97 -9.72
N ASP A 72 4.48 -10.51 -10.77
CA ASP A 72 5.54 -11.30 -11.39
C ASP A 72 6.72 -11.52 -10.44
N LYS A 73 7.10 -10.47 -9.70
CA LYS A 73 8.18 -10.54 -8.70
C LYS A 73 7.85 -11.48 -7.54
N LEU A 74 6.56 -11.62 -7.19
CA LEU A 74 6.13 -12.51 -6.11
C LEU A 74 6.69 -13.92 -6.30
N PHE A 75 6.53 -14.51 -7.48
CA PHE A 75 6.96 -15.91 -7.73
C PHE A 75 8.47 -16.08 -7.64
N THR A 76 9.23 -15.12 -8.13
CA THR A 76 10.70 -15.09 -7.95
C THR A 76 11.06 -14.99 -6.46
N TYR A 77 10.33 -14.15 -5.73
CA TYR A 77 10.57 -13.89 -4.30
C TYR A 77 10.29 -15.11 -3.42
N ILE A 78 9.21 -15.85 -3.71
CA ILE A 78 8.83 -17.04 -2.95
C ILE A 78 9.49 -18.32 -3.44
N HIS A 79 10.28 -18.26 -4.51
CA HIS A 79 10.94 -19.39 -5.17
C HIS A 79 9.97 -20.48 -5.64
N GLU A 80 8.83 -20.07 -6.20
CA GLU A 80 7.79 -20.97 -6.73
C GLU A 80 7.58 -20.75 -8.23
N ASP A 81 7.16 -21.79 -8.91
CA ASP A 81 6.80 -21.72 -10.32
C ASP A 81 5.50 -20.95 -10.53
N LYS A 82 5.43 -20.21 -11.63
CA LYS A 82 4.23 -19.49 -12.02
C LYS A 82 3.11 -20.45 -12.42
N PRO A 83 1.94 -20.42 -11.76
CA PRO A 83 0.84 -21.30 -12.06
C PRO A 83 0.18 -20.95 -13.42
N LYS A 84 -0.49 -21.93 -14.03
CA LYS A 84 -1.26 -21.73 -15.27
C LYS A 84 -2.59 -21.02 -15.00
N LEU A 85 -2.51 -19.75 -14.61
CA LEU A 85 -3.64 -18.90 -14.22
C LEU A 85 -3.61 -17.56 -14.96
N LEU A 86 -4.79 -17.05 -15.28
CA LEU A 86 -5.01 -15.68 -15.69
C LEU A 86 -5.55 -14.88 -14.49
N PHE A 87 -4.84 -13.83 -14.13
CA PHE A 87 -5.26 -12.80 -13.19
C PHE A 87 -5.74 -11.58 -13.98
N THR A 88 -7.01 -11.23 -13.87
CA THR A 88 -7.55 -10.00 -14.41
C THR A 88 -7.82 -9.05 -13.26
N ILE A 89 -7.14 -7.90 -13.25
CA ILE A 89 -7.23 -6.88 -12.20
C ILE A 89 -7.96 -5.66 -12.75
N SER A 90 -9.19 -5.47 -12.27
CA SER A 90 -9.98 -4.27 -12.58
C SER A 90 -9.55 -3.13 -11.66
N LYS A 91 -8.85 -2.14 -12.21
CA LYS A 91 -8.32 -0.99 -11.49
C LYS A 91 -9.39 0.07 -11.29
N ASN A 92 -9.89 0.21 -10.07
CA ASN A 92 -10.92 1.16 -9.68
C ASN A 92 -10.35 2.39 -8.95
N PHE A 93 -9.05 2.36 -8.60
CA PHE A 93 -8.35 3.52 -8.04
C PHE A 93 -6.92 3.60 -8.58
N PRO A 94 -6.32 4.82 -8.60
CA PRO A 94 -5.04 5.03 -9.24
C PRO A 94 -3.90 4.37 -8.49
N TYR A 95 -2.89 3.93 -9.22
CA TYR A 95 -1.56 3.62 -8.67
C TYR A 95 -0.79 4.92 -8.39
N GLU A 96 0.24 4.86 -7.54
CA GLU A 96 1.05 6.03 -7.12
C GLU A 96 0.21 7.17 -6.51
N ALA A 97 -0.85 6.83 -5.78
CA ALA A 97 -1.74 7.79 -5.12
C ALA A 97 -1.73 7.67 -3.58
N GLY A 98 -0.75 6.97 -3.00
CA GLY A 98 -0.67 6.76 -1.54
C GLY A 98 -1.68 5.75 -0.98
N LEU A 99 -2.54 5.16 -1.81
CA LEU A 99 -3.62 4.24 -1.42
C LEU A 99 -3.19 2.77 -1.33
N GLY A 100 -1.92 2.47 -1.61
CA GLY A 100 -1.34 1.12 -1.49
C GLY A 100 -1.73 0.14 -2.59
N SER A 101 -2.17 0.61 -3.75
CA SER A 101 -2.74 -0.18 -4.84
C SER A 101 -1.91 -1.42 -5.24
N ALA A 102 -0.60 -1.27 -5.48
CA ALA A 102 0.26 -2.39 -5.90
C ALA A 102 0.41 -3.46 -4.80
N SER A 103 0.65 -3.02 -3.56
CA SER A 103 0.79 -3.92 -2.40
C SER A 103 -0.52 -4.63 -2.05
N SER A 104 -1.66 -3.93 -2.20
CA SER A 104 -2.98 -4.52 -2.03
C SER A 104 -3.24 -5.62 -3.06
N ASN A 105 -2.95 -5.35 -4.34
CA ASN A 105 -3.17 -6.33 -5.40
C ASN A 105 -2.32 -7.60 -5.17
N VAL A 106 -1.03 -7.45 -4.83
CA VAL A 106 -0.19 -8.63 -4.57
C VAL A 106 -0.60 -9.38 -3.30
N ALA A 107 -1.00 -8.68 -2.24
CA ALA A 107 -1.50 -9.31 -1.01
C ALA A 107 -2.77 -10.13 -1.28
N SER A 108 -3.69 -9.61 -2.09
CA SER A 108 -4.89 -10.34 -2.49
C SER A 108 -4.55 -11.56 -3.37
N VAL A 109 -3.56 -11.45 -4.26
CA VAL A 109 -3.05 -12.60 -5.03
C VAL A 109 -2.44 -13.66 -4.12
N ILE A 110 -1.62 -13.27 -3.13
CA ILE A 110 -1.05 -14.18 -2.12
C ILE A 110 -2.18 -14.96 -1.43
N LYS A 111 -3.22 -14.29 -0.93
CA LYS A 111 -4.37 -14.94 -0.29
C LYS A 111 -5.07 -15.93 -1.19
N ILE A 112 -5.29 -15.56 -2.46
CA ILE A 112 -5.89 -16.46 -3.44
C ILE A 112 -5.02 -17.72 -3.63
N LEU A 113 -3.72 -17.55 -3.81
CA LEU A 113 -2.79 -18.67 -4.04
C LEU A 113 -2.66 -19.58 -2.81
N GLU A 114 -2.66 -19.02 -1.60
CA GLU A 114 -2.70 -19.78 -0.34
C GLU A 114 -4.01 -20.55 -0.19
N ASN A 115 -5.15 -19.92 -0.47
CA ASN A 115 -6.47 -20.56 -0.40
C ASN A 115 -6.66 -21.68 -1.44
N LEU A 116 -5.96 -21.58 -2.57
CA LEU A 116 -5.92 -22.62 -3.62
C LEU A 116 -4.84 -23.68 -3.35
N GLU A 117 -4.10 -23.58 -2.26
CA GLU A 117 -2.98 -24.46 -1.91
C GLU A 117 -1.89 -24.53 -3.00
N ILE A 118 -1.79 -23.48 -3.84
CA ILE A 118 -0.75 -23.34 -4.86
C ILE A 118 0.58 -22.93 -4.23
N ILE A 119 0.52 -22.09 -3.19
CA ILE A 119 1.68 -21.73 -2.37
C ILE A 119 1.40 -22.07 -0.91
N LYS A 120 2.46 -22.34 -0.15
CA LYS A 120 2.35 -22.57 1.29
C LYS A 120 2.07 -21.24 2.00
N LYS A 121 1.18 -21.28 2.98
CA LYS A 121 0.93 -20.15 3.86
C LYS A 121 2.19 -19.80 4.64
N LYS A 122 2.57 -18.52 4.60
CA LYS A 122 3.72 -17.96 5.30
C LYS A 122 3.28 -16.94 6.36
N ASN A 123 4.23 -16.51 7.20
CA ASN A 123 3.99 -15.35 8.06
C ASN A 123 3.83 -14.11 7.19
N ILE A 124 2.90 -13.21 7.55
CA ILE A 124 2.66 -11.99 6.77
C ILE A 124 3.91 -11.10 6.66
N PHE A 125 4.79 -11.14 7.67
CA PHE A 125 6.04 -10.38 7.69
C PHE A 125 7.13 -10.96 6.77
N ASP A 126 6.98 -12.20 6.32
CA ASP A 126 7.90 -12.81 5.34
C ASP A 126 7.83 -12.12 3.96
N TYR A 127 6.84 -11.25 3.74
CA TYR A 127 6.64 -10.53 2.48
C TYR A 127 7.09 -9.05 2.53
N VAL A 128 7.64 -8.58 3.65
CA VAL A 128 8.01 -7.16 3.83
C VAL A 128 9.06 -6.68 2.83
N ASP A 129 9.99 -7.55 2.41
CA ASP A 129 11.03 -7.22 1.44
C ASP A 129 10.51 -7.18 -0.01
N LEU A 130 9.39 -7.83 -0.28
CA LEU A 130 8.69 -7.69 -1.56
C LEU A 130 7.97 -6.33 -1.64
N GLY A 131 7.46 -5.84 -0.50
CA GLY A 131 6.84 -4.52 -0.38
C GLY A 131 6.39 -4.23 1.04
N SER A 132 6.83 -3.08 1.59
CA SER A 132 6.60 -2.70 3.00
C SER A 132 5.12 -2.66 3.41
N ASP A 133 4.22 -2.35 2.49
CA ASP A 133 2.78 -2.31 2.77
C ASP A 133 2.10 -3.68 2.62
N ILE A 134 2.77 -4.72 2.10
CA ILE A 134 2.14 -6.03 1.90
C ILE A 134 1.65 -6.66 3.21
N PRO A 135 2.42 -6.63 4.31
CA PRO A 135 1.97 -7.20 5.58
C PRO A 135 0.66 -6.60 6.09
N ILE A 136 0.46 -5.29 6.00
CA ILE A 136 -0.78 -4.66 6.46
C ILE A 136 -1.98 -5.03 5.57
N PHE A 137 -1.78 -5.21 4.26
CA PHE A 137 -2.82 -5.70 3.36
C PHE A 137 -3.15 -7.18 3.56
N LEU A 138 -2.21 -7.99 4.02
CA LEU A 138 -2.47 -9.37 4.44
C LEU A 138 -3.21 -9.42 5.77
N ASN A 139 -2.91 -8.50 6.70
CA ASN A 139 -3.59 -8.34 7.99
C ASN A 139 -5.06 -7.88 7.83
N GLN A 140 -5.34 -6.94 6.94
CA GLN A 140 -6.67 -6.38 6.63
C GLN A 140 -7.47 -5.88 7.85
N LYS A 141 -6.80 -5.32 8.83
CA LYS A 141 -7.41 -4.68 10.00
C LYS A 141 -6.81 -3.31 10.19
N ASP A 142 -7.57 -2.41 10.77
CA ASP A 142 -7.05 -1.15 11.25
C ASP A 142 -5.85 -1.40 12.17
N ALA A 143 -4.78 -0.66 11.96
CA ALA A 143 -3.55 -0.90 12.69
C ALA A 143 -2.69 0.34 12.87
N LEU A 144 -1.95 0.33 13.97
CA LEU A 144 -0.75 1.12 14.15
C LEU A 144 0.42 0.34 13.54
N VAL A 145 1.09 0.95 12.55
CA VAL A 145 2.20 0.34 11.83
C VAL A 145 3.49 1.12 12.10
N ARG A 146 4.58 0.40 12.36
CA ARG A 146 5.88 0.96 12.75
C ARG A 146 7.02 0.25 12.06
N GLY A 147 8.25 0.70 12.39
CA GLY A 147 9.45 0.22 11.72
C GLY A 147 9.42 0.60 10.25
N ARG A 148 9.75 -0.31 9.36
CA ARG A 148 9.60 -0.11 7.91
C ARG A 148 8.27 -0.65 7.34
N GLY A 149 7.26 -0.92 8.20
CA GLY A 149 6.01 -1.62 7.85
C GLY A 149 5.92 -3.03 8.45
N ASP A 150 6.91 -3.43 9.23
CA ASP A 150 7.13 -4.78 9.77
C ASP A 150 6.65 -4.96 11.23
N LEU A 151 6.20 -3.90 11.88
CA LEU A 151 5.63 -3.96 13.22
C LEU A 151 4.16 -3.48 13.12
N ILE A 152 3.22 -4.41 13.30
CA ILE A 152 1.79 -4.16 13.15
C ILE A 152 1.09 -4.47 14.47
N ALA A 153 0.45 -3.47 15.07
CA ALA A 153 -0.43 -3.62 16.21
C ALA A 153 -1.88 -3.29 15.76
N ASN A 154 -2.78 -4.27 15.86
CA ASN A 154 -4.18 -4.02 15.54
C ASN A 154 -4.78 -3.05 16.54
N VAL A 155 -5.46 -2.04 16.02
CA VAL A 155 -6.16 -1.01 16.80
C VAL A 155 -7.57 -0.86 16.26
N HIS A 156 -8.39 -0.09 16.95
CA HIS A 156 -9.73 0.25 16.46
C HIS A 156 -9.81 1.77 16.34
N PHE A 157 -10.02 2.26 15.12
CA PHE A 157 -10.31 3.66 14.87
C PHE A 157 -11.80 3.92 14.84
N PRO A 158 -12.26 5.14 15.18
CA PRO A 158 -13.63 5.55 14.92
C PRO A 158 -13.97 5.43 13.44
N LYS A 159 -15.24 5.29 13.13
CA LYS A 159 -15.69 5.27 11.74
C LYS A 159 -15.54 6.67 11.12
N TYR A 160 -14.73 6.77 10.07
CA TYR A 160 -14.54 7.99 9.31
C TYR A 160 -15.23 7.93 7.95
N TYR A 161 -15.54 9.10 7.42
CA TYR A 161 -15.94 9.31 6.03
C TYR A 161 -14.87 10.15 5.35
N PHE A 162 -14.43 9.74 4.17
CA PHE A 162 -13.34 10.39 3.46
C PHE A 162 -13.82 10.99 2.15
N LEU A 163 -13.38 12.22 1.86
CA LEU A 163 -13.40 12.80 0.53
C LEU A 163 -12.01 12.63 -0.09
N LEU A 164 -11.91 11.89 -1.18
CA LEU A 164 -10.67 11.67 -1.89
C LEU A 164 -10.57 12.64 -3.07
N ILE A 165 -9.51 13.44 -3.09
CA ILE A 165 -9.22 14.39 -4.16
C ILE A 165 -7.94 13.93 -4.85
N ARG A 166 -8.03 13.71 -6.17
CA ARG A 166 -6.87 13.33 -6.97
C ARG A 166 -6.29 14.57 -7.67
N PRO A 167 -5.07 14.98 -7.33
CA PRO A 167 -4.36 16.03 -8.07
C PRO A 167 -3.90 15.53 -9.44
N SER A 168 -3.43 16.43 -10.28
CA SER A 168 -2.91 16.11 -11.61
C SER A 168 -1.51 15.50 -11.56
N PHE A 169 -0.72 15.79 -10.51
CA PHE A 169 0.61 15.25 -10.32
C PHE A 169 0.59 13.85 -9.72
N LYS A 170 1.70 13.12 -9.90
CA LYS A 170 1.91 11.79 -9.32
C LYS A 170 2.75 11.88 -8.05
N CYS A 171 2.36 11.14 -7.03
CA CYS A 171 3.07 11.06 -5.76
C CYS A 171 3.75 9.68 -5.63
N SER A 172 4.98 9.56 -6.11
CA SER A 172 5.80 8.36 -5.90
C SER A 172 6.26 8.29 -4.45
N THR A 173 5.84 7.27 -3.72
CA THR A 173 6.24 7.02 -2.32
C THR A 173 7.76 7.01 -2.17
N LYS A 174 8.48 6.37 -3.10
CA LYS A 174 9.93 6.34 -3.08
C LYS A 174 10.52 7.75 -3.15
N LYS A 175 10.08 8.57 -4.12
CA LYS A 175 10.55 9.96 -4.25
C LYS A 175 10.24 10.79 -3.02
N MET A 176 9.10 10.56 -2.37
CA MET A 176 8.74 11.25 -1.14
C MET A 176 9.74 10.93 -0.04
N TYR A 177 10.04 9.64 0.22
CA TYR A 177 11.05 9.24 1.20
C TYR A 177 12.44 9.77 0.87
N ASP A 178 12.87 9.70 -0.39
CA ASP A 178 14.18 10.18 -0.84
C ASP A 178 14.34 11.72 -0.67
N SER A 179 13.23 12.45 -0.56
CA SER A 179 13.23 13.91 -0.39
C SER A 179 13.47 14.37 1.05
N PHE A 180 13.37 13.48 2.03
CA PHE A 180 13.61 13.82 3.44
C PHE A 180 15.09 14.03 3.71
N GLN A 181 15.39 15.14 4.42
CA GLN A 181 16.73 15.45 4.91
C GLN A 181 16.84 15.13 6.41
N PRO A 182 18.04 14.91 6.95
CA PRO A 182 18.21 14.64 8.39
C PRO A 182 17.56 15.68 9.32
N SER A 183 17.49 16.93 8.89
CA SER A 183 16.82 18.03 9.63
C SER A 183 15.30 17.92 9.67
N ASP A 184 14.69 17.12 8.81
CA ASP A 184 13.25 16.98 8.70
C ASP A 184 12.69 15.92 9.67
N PHE A 185 13.56 15.12 10.29
CA PHE A 185 13.17 14.07 11.22
C PHE A 185 12.84 14.63 12.60
N ASP A 186 11.74 14.17 13.16
CA ASP A 186 11.38 14.41 14.55
C ASP A 186 11.94 13.27 15.40
N TYR A 187 13.15 13.49 15.97
CA TYR A 187 13.89 12.48 16.73
C TYR A 187 13.36 12.23 18.14
N ASN A 188 12.21 12.79 18.50
CA ASN A 188 11.63 12.54 19.82
C ASN A 188 11.04 11.13 19.86
N THR A 189 11.91 10.15 20.19
CA THR A 189 11.64 8.72 20.07
C THR A 189 11.01 8.07 21.31
N ASP A 190 10.69 8.86 22.34
CA ASP A 190 10.06 8.38 23.58
C ASP A 190 8.54 8.21 23.48
N PHE A 191 8.06 7.85 22.28
CA PHE A 191 6.65 7.50 22.11
C PHE A 191 6.41 6.10 22.69
N ASP A 192 5.39 5.98 23.52
CA ASP A 192 4.77 4.69 23.78
C ASP A 192 4.34 4.09 22.44
N LEU A 193 5.05 3.05 22.05
CA LEU A 193 4.97 2.49 20.73
C LEU A 193 3.67 1.70 20.49
N GLU A 194 2.84 1.51 21.49
CA GLU A 194 1.64 0.67 21.43
C GLU A 194 0.33 1.47 21.44
N GLU A 195 0.35 2.72 21.92
CA GLU A 195 -0.84 3.56 22.02
C GLU A 195 -0.78 4.76 21.07
N ILE A 196 -1.94 5.13 20.55
CA ILE A 196 -2.12 6.36 19.77
C ILE A 196 -2.13 7.52 20.75
N ASN A 197 -1.37 8.57 20.43
CA ASN A 197 -1.27 9.76 21.27
C ASN A 197 -1.56 11.05 20.49
N ASP A 198 -1.65 12.19 21.18
CA ASP A 198 -2.00 13.49 20.60
C ASP A 198 -1.00 13.99 19.52
N GLN A 199 0.20 13.43 19.48
CA GLN A 199 1.21 13.74 18.47
C GLN A 199 1.02 12.93 17.18
N ASP A 200 0.19 11.90 17.19
CA ASP A 200 -0.14 11.07 16.05
C ASP A 200 -1.15 11.80 15.14
N SER A 201 -0.75 12.93 14.60
CA SER A 201 -1.55 13.75 13.69
C SER A 201 -0.74 14.21 12.48
N GLY A 202 -1.42 14.50 11.38
CA GLY A 202 -0.81 14.99 10.14
C GLY A 202 -0.01 13.93 9.38
N ASN A 203 0.53 14.34 8.25
CA ASN A 203 1.32 13.48 7.36
C ASN A 203 2.61 14.21 6.99
N ASP A 204 3.74 13.65 7.34
CA ASP A 204 5.04 14.30 7.10
C ASP A 204 5.34 14.51 5.62
N PHE A 205 4.73 13.74 4.72
CA PHE A 205 4.81 14.01 3.27
C PHE A 205 4.16 15.35 2.88
N GLU A 206 3.24 15.87 3.68
CA GLU A 206 2.60 17.16 3.44
C GLU A 206 3.63 18.29 3.36
N LYS A 207 4.66 18.28 4.21
CA LYS A 207 5.75 19.27 4.19
C LYS A 207 6.47 19.29 2.84
N ILE A 208 6.74 18.10 2.29
CA ILE A 208 7.41 17.93 0.99
C ILE A 208 6.49 18.40 -0.15
N LEU A 209 5.22 17.99 -0.09
CA LEU A 209 4.23 18.38 -1.11
C LEU A 209 4.00 19.88 -1.13
N LYS A 210 3.86 20.53 0.02
CA LYS A 210 3.72 22.00 0.12
C LYS A 210 4.90 22.75 -0.50
N LYS A 211 6.11 22.19 -0.41
CA LYS A 211 7.32 22.78 -0.97
C LYS A 211 7.43 22.60 -2.48
N ASN A 212 7.02 21.44 -3.00
CA ASN A 212 7.37 21.00 -4.35
C ASN A 212 6.19 21.04 -5.34
N GLU A 213 4.94 21.08 -4.84
CA GLU A 213 3.74 20.91 -5.66
C GLU A 213 2.76 22.09 -5.44
N PRO A 214 2.80 23.16 -6.27
CA PRO A 214 1.91 24.31 -6.12
C PRO A 214 0.42 23.97 -6.19
N GLU A 215 0.04 22.96 -7.01
CA GLU A 215 -1.34 22.49 -7.08
C GLU A 215 -1.83 21.93 -5.74
N PHE A 216 -0.94 21.29 -4.97
CA PHE A 216 -1.27 20.77 -3.64
C PHE A 216 -1.65 21.90 -2.67
N LEU A 217 -0.92 23.04 -2.70
CA LEU A 217 -1.27 24.21 -1.90
C LEU A 217 -2.65 24.74 -2.27
N SER A 218 -2.92 24.88 -3.57
CA SER A 218 -4.22 25.36 -4.05
C SER A 218 -5.37 24.47 -3.60
N ILE A 219 -5.17 23.14 -3.56
CA ILE A 219 -6.17 22.20 -3.07
C ILE A 219 -6.40 22.39 -1.56
N ILE A 220 -5.32 22.47 -0.77
CA ILE A 220 -5.45 22.66 0.69
C ILE A 220 -6.18 23.96 1.01
N ASP A 221 -5.84 25.05 0.34
CA ASP A 221 -6.45 26.37 0.57
C ASP A 221 -7.97 26.37 0.36
N LEU A 222 -8.49 25.51 -0.53
CA LEU A 222 -9.94 25.34 -0.73
C LEU A 222 -10.66 24.73 0.48
N PHE A 223 -9.95 24.04 1.36
CA PHE A 223 -10.51 23.35 2.54
C PHE A 223 -10.03 23.96 3.87
N SER A 224 -9.16 24.97 3.82
CA SER A 224 -8.75 25.73 4.99
C SER A 224 -9.82 26.80 5.28
N VAL A 225 -10.67 26.54 6.27
CA VAL A 225 -11.71 27.46 6.77
C VAL A 225 -11.23 28.11 8.05
#